data_5cb9a716e4c60063a12937052c2983b4
#
_entry.id   5cb9a716e4c60063a12937052c2983b4
#
_cell.length_a   1.000
_cell.length_b   1.000
_cell.length_c   1.000
_cell.angle_alpha   90.00
_cell.angle_beta   90.00
_cell.angle_gamma   90.00
#
_symmetry.space_group_name_H-M   'P 1'
#
loop_
_entity.id
_entity.type
_entity.pdbx_description
1 polymer ?
#
loop_
_entity_poly.entity_id
_entity_poly.type
_entity_poly.pdbx_seq_one_letter_code
_entity_poly.pdbx_strand_id
1 'polypeptide(L)'
;MSISSRLTRLLLLASFATLPLMFAGPKANADDKVIRVGTLKLIHGITPYFYEKFAPPGYKIEVIPFESPTDGKNAVLTGTVDTCIHGIASFLLGAAAGEPVVVVAGATNRGMGIIADAKSDIKTVQDLRGKRVAIWPGSTQEVVILERLKAEGMTTKDIQAVRLSFSDMPAALARGDVDAYVGAEPGPGISLANGTGRLVEYPYSTPIGSLNMILSASEKMIKENPERLKMIIEMHKQATDYAMAHPEEMIEVAMQKLGQQRKSIEMAVPNVELTWKIDDTFVKRAKAYSELMLEKKQVRQAPDLTQAISKQFM
;
A
#
# COMPACT_ATOMS: atom_id res chain seq x y z
N MET A 1 21.19 -70.77 -76.09
CA MET A 1 20.61 -71.37 -74.87
C MET A 1 20.07 -70.32 -73.97
N SER A 2 18.79 -70.38 -73.88
CA SER A 2 17.82 -69.68 -73.09
C SER A 2 18.13 -69.54 -71.61
N ILE A 3 17.75 -68.46 -70.96
CA ILE A 3 16.90 -68.47 -69.78
C ILE A 3 16.32 -67.07 -69.56
N SER A 4 15.01 -67.02 -69.55
CA SER A 4 14.16 -65.92 -69.16
C SER A 4 14.11 -65.69 -67.68
N SER A 5 14.06 -64.44 -67.17
CA SER A 5 13.67 -64.15 -65.81
C SER A 5 12.58 -63.06 -65.81
N ARG A 6 11.47 -63.43 -65.21
CA ARG A 6 10.28 -62.60 -64.99
C ARG A 6 10.50 -61.55 -63.97
N LEU A 7 10.25 -60.26 -64.31
CA LEU A 7 10.13 -59.17 -63.35
C LEU A 7 8.80 -59.20 -62.66
N THR A 8 8.81 -59.42 -61.36
CA THR A 8 7.67 -59.24 -60.47
C THR A 8 7.73 -57.82 -59.91
N ARG A 9 6.77 -56.95 -60.27
CA ARG A 9 6.59 -55.61 -59.72
C ARG A 9 5.90 -55.72 -58.35
N LEU A 10 6.58 -55.34 -57.28
CA LEU A 10 6.02 -55.12 -55.93
C LEU A 10 5.56 -53.64 -55.87
N LEU A 11 4.25 -53.41 -55.73
CA LEU A 11 3.66 -52.13 -55.43
C LEU A 11 3.74 -51.94 -53.88
N LEU A 12 4.60 -51.02 -53.41
CA LEU A 12 4.59 -50.53 -52.03
C LEU A 12 3.59 -49.40 -51.93
N LEU A 13 2.47 -49.64 -51.25
CA LEU A 13 1.52 -48.62 -50.79
C LEU A 13 2.14 -47.92 -49.57
N ALA A 14 2.64 -46.69 -49.73
CA ALA A 14 3.08 -45.84 -48.65
C ALA A 14 1.82 -45.20 -48.02
N SER A 15 1.39 -45.69 -46.86
CA SER A 15 0.39 -45.06 -46.03
C SER A 15 0.99 -43.85 -45.32
N PHE A 16 0.65 -42.66 -45.76
CA PHE A 16 0.93 -41.41 -45.02
C PHE A 16 0.02 -41.34 -43.81
N ALA A 17 0.56 -41.71 -42.62
CA ALA A 17 -0.08 -41.44 -41.37
C ALA A 17 0.16 -39.94 -41.04
N THR A 18 -0.87 -39.09 -41.20
CA THR A 18 -0.87 -37.73 -40.71
C THR A 18 -1.01 -37.75 -39.21
N LEU A 19 0.10 -37.57 -38.48
CA LEU A 19 0.08 -37.26 -37.04
C LEU A 19 -0.48 -35.84 -36.87
N PRO A 20 -1.53 -35.65 -36.03
CA PRO A 20 -1.95 -34.31 -35.68
C PRO A 20 -0.83 -33.66 -34.81
N LEU A 21 -0.21 -32.60 -35.31
CA LEU A 21 0.61 -31.71 -34.48
C LEU A 21 -0.33 -31.08 -33.46
N MET A 22 -0.37 -31.65 -32.25
CA MET A 22 -0.91 -30.95 -31.09
C MET A 22 0.04 -29.78 -30.81
N PHE A 23 -0.36 -28.59 -31.19
CA PHE A 23 0.22 -27.37 -30.66
C PHE A 23 -0.01 -27.35 -29.13
N ALA A 24 0.95 -27.86 -28.37
CA ALA A 24 1.01 -27.58 -26.96
C ALA A 24 1.28 -26.07 -26.83
N GLY A 25 0.23 -25.31 -26.54
CA GLY A 25 0.36 -23.92 -26.13
C GLY A 25 1.37 -23.82 -24.97
N PRO A 26 2.04 -22.69 -24.79
CA PRO A 26 3.00 -22.53 -23.71
C PRO A 26 2.31 -22.92 -22.39
N LYS A 27 2.87 -23.92 -21.69
CA LYS A 27 2.44 -24.25 -20.32
C LYS A 27 2.69 -22.99 -19.49
N ALA A 28 1.61 -22.33 -19.05
CA ALA A 28 1.73 -21.29 -18.04
C ALA A 28 2.51 -21.87 -16.84
N ASN A 29 3.61 -21.23 -16.49
CA ASN A 29 4.39 -21.62 -15.32
C ASN A 29 3.48 -21.49 -14.09
N ALA A 30 3.61 -22.41 -13.13
CA ALA A 30 2.84 -22.35 -11.89
C ALA A 30 3.04 -21.02 -11.14
N ASP A 31 4.17 -20.36 -11.33
CA ASP A 31 4.52 -19.06 -10.77
C ASP A 31 3.72 -17.90 -11.42
N ASP A 32 3.29 -18.04 -12.68
CA ASP A 32 2.47 -17.03 -13.37
C ASP A 32 1.07 -16.87 -12.73
N LYS A 33 0.63 -17.85 -11.95
CA LYS A 33 -0.65 -17.85 -11.22
C LYS A 33 -0.54 -17.40 -9.77
N VAL A 34 0.64 -17.07 -9.29
CA VAL A 34 0.86 -16.50 -7.96
C VAL A 34 0.87 -14.98 -8.09
N ILE A 35 -0.07 -14.30 -7.42
CA ILE A 35 -0.14 -12.85 -7.32
C ILE A 35 0.47 -12.45 -6.00
N ARG A 36 1.56 -11.67 -6.04
CA ARG A 36 2.25 -11.15 -4.86
C ARG A 36 1.86 -9.71 -4.63
N VAL A 37 1.24 -9.44 -3.48
CA VAL A 37 0.80 -8.09 -3.12
C VAL A 37 1.52 -7.64 -1.86
N GLY A 38 2.28 -6.55 -1.98
CA GLY A 38 2.90 -5.90 -0.85
C GLY A 38 1.88 -5.06 -0.07
N THR A 39 2.05 -4.99 1.25
CA THR A 39 1.22 -4.13 2.09
C THR A 39 1.97 -3.72 3.35
N LEU A 40 1.54 -2.65 4.03
CA LEU A 40 2.09 -2.30 5.33
C LEU A 40 1.36 -3.06 6.45
N LYS A 41 2.08 -3.38 7.54
CA LYS A 41 1.52 -3.98 8.77
C LYS A 41 0.67 -2.98 9.57
N LEU A 42 -0.35 -2.43 8.91
CA LEU A 42 -1.28 -1.45 9.45
C LEU A 42 -2.70 -1.80 9.00
N ILE A 43 -3.72 -1.25 9.65
CA ILE A 43 -5.11 -1.44 9.22
C ILE A 43 -5.33 -0.91 7.80
N HIS A 44 -4.60 0.13 7.43
CA HIS A 44 -4.58 0.70 6.07
C HIS A 44 -4.23 -0.29 4.96
N GLY A 45 -3.47 -1.31 5.30
CA GLY A 45 -3.03 -2.35 4.38
C GLY A 45 -3.83 -3.65 4.45
N ILE A 46 -5.04 -3.62 5.00
CA ILE A 46 -5.82 -4.84 5.26
C ILE A 46 -6.47 -5.43 3.99
N THR A 47 -6.78 -4.60 2.99
CA THR A 47 -7.53 -4.98 1.78
C THR A 47 -6.97 -6.22 1.06
N PRO A 48 -5.65 -6.40 0.86
CA PRO A 48 -5.11 -7.56 0.16
C PRO A 48 -5.42 -8.92 0.82
N TYR A 49 -5.68 -8.95 2.11
CA TYR A 49 -6.05 -10.19 2.82
C TYR A 49 -7.46 -10.69 2.48
N PHE A 50 -8.25 -9.88 1.76
CA PHE A 50 -9.56 -10.26 1.23
C PHE A 50 -9.50 -10.67 -0.26
N TYR A 51 -8.38 -10.50 -0.96
CA TYR A 51 -8.27 -10.77 -2.41
C TYR A 51 -8.57 -12.22 -2.77
N GLU A 52 -8.24 -13.18 -1.90
CA GLU A 52 -8.52 -14.61 -2.11
C GLU A 52 -10.02 -14.87 -2.40
N LYS A 53 -10.93 -14.06 -1.83
CA LYS A 53 -12.37 -14.15 -2.06
C LYS A 53 -12.78 -13.81 -3.50
N PHE A 54 -11.95 -13.06 -4.21
CA PHE A 54 -12.22 -12.51 -5.54
C PHE A 54 -11.22 -12.97 -6.59
N ALA A 55 -10.26 -13.82 -6.20
CA ALA A 55 -9.26 -14.34 -7.11
C ALA A 55 -9.89 -15.28 -8.15
N PRO A 56 -9.55 -15.16 -9.44
CA PRO A 56 -10.00 -16.09 -10.45
C PRO A 56 -9.53 -17.53 -10.16
N PRO A 57 -10.26 -18.54 -10.60
CA PRO A 57 -9.90 -19.93 -10.37
C PRO A 57 -8.46 -20.27 -10.77
N GLY A 58 -7.71 -20.87 -9.86
CA GLY A 58 -6.34 -21.31 -10.07
C GLY A 58 -5.27 -20.24 -9.79
N TYR A 59 -5.66 -19.01 -9.41
CA TYR A 59 -4.73 -18.02 -8.88
C TYR A 59 -4.56 -18.19 -7.36
N LYS A 60 -3.35 -17.92 -6.88
CA LYS A 60 -2.98 -17.88 -5.46
C LYS A 60 -2.56 -16.46 -5.09
N ILE A 61 -3.03 -15.96 -3.97
CA ILE A 61 -2.66 -14.64 -3.45
C ILE A 61 -1.60 -14.81 -2.36
N GLU A 62 -0.46 -14.14 -2.53
CA GLU A 62 0.57 -14.03 -1.50
C GLU A 62 0.65 -12.58 -1.04
N VAL A 63 0.24 -12.33 0.21
CA VAL A 63 0.36 -11.01 0.83
C VAL A 63 1.67 -10.92 1.59
N ILE A 64 2.51 -9.96 1.20
CA ILE A 64 3.85 -9.74 1.77
C ILE A 64 3.82 -8.46 2.61
N PRO A 65 3.83 -8.57 3.96
CA PRO A 65 3.78 -7.41 4.83
C PRO A 65 5.15 -6.74 4.97
N PHE A 66 5.18 -5.41 4.93
CA PHE A 66 6.33 -4.56 5.15
C PHE A 66 6.11 -3.66 6.38
N GLU A 67 7.17 -3.37 7.12
CA GLU A 67 7.16 -2.37 8.20
C GLU A 67 7.37 -0.95 7.65
N SER A 68 8.24 -0.81 6.66
CA SER A 68 8.62 0.48 6.07
C SER A 68 7.87 0.77 4.77
N PRO A 69 7.27 1.98 4.61
CA PRO A 69 6.67 2.40 3.35
C PRO A 69 7.65 2.41 2.17
N THR A 70 8.93 2.71 2.44
CA THR A 70 9.99 2.71 1.42
C THR A 70 10.30 1.30 0.94
N ASP A 71 10.33 0.32 1.85
CA ASP A 71 10.60 -1.08 1.48
C ASP A 71 9.47 -1.65 0.62
N GLY A 72 8.22 -1.35 0.95
CA GLY A 72 7.06 -1.72 0.12
C GLY A 72 7.13 -1.13 -1.28
N LYS A 73 7.49 0.16 -1.41
CA LYS A 73 7.72 0.81 -2.70
C LYS A 73 8.86 0.13 -3.48
N ASN A 74 9.97 -0.14 -2.83
CA ASN A 74 11.13 -0.76 -3.47
C ASN A 74 10.82 -2.19 -3.94
N ALA A 75 9.99 -2.93 -3.21
CA ALA A 75 9.54 -4.27 -3.62
C ALA A 75 8.75 -4.26 -4.94
N VAL A 76 7.99 -3.19 -5.21
CA VAL A 76 7.33 -2.96 -6.51
C VAL A 76 8.36 -2.73 -7.62
N LEU A 77 9.35 -1.87 -7.36
CA LEU A 77 10.37 -1.52 -8.34
C LEU A 77 11.26 -2.70 -8.73
N THR A 78 11.56 -3.58 -7.78
CA THR A 78 12.36 -4.78 -8.00
C THR A 78 11.55 -5.96 -8.58
N GLY A 79 10.21 -5.85 -8.64
CA GLY A 79 9.34 -6.95 -9.05
C GLY A 79 9.22 -8.07 -8.02
N THR A 80 9.62 -7.82 -6.77
CA THR A 80 9.40 -8.76 -5.65
C THR A 80 7.91 -8.94 -5.38
N VAL A 81 7.12 -7.88 -5.60
CA VAL A 81 5.65 -7.90 -5.59
C VAL A 81 5.11 -7.30 -6.88
N ASP A 82 3.92 -7.74 -7.29
CA ASP A 82 3.20 -7.21 -8.46
C ASP A 82 2.71 -5.78 -8.20
N THR A 83 2.15 -5.55 -7.02
CA THR A 83 1.65 -4.25 -6.54
C THR A 83 1.89 -4.11 -5.05
N CYS A 84 1.85 -2.89 -4.53
CA CYS A 84 1.98 -2.65 -3.08
C CYS A 84 1.09 -1.52 -2.60
N ILE A 85 0.48 -1.70 -1.42
CA ILE A 85 -0.17 -0.63 -0.67
C ILE A 85 0.86 0.02 0.25
N HIS A 86 1.15 1.30 0.01
CA HIS A 86 2.06 2.09 0.83
C HIS A 86 1.67 3.57 0.85
N GLY A 87 2.35 4.36 1.70
CA GLY A 87 2.01 5.77 1.91
C GLY A 87 2.22 6.64 0.67
N ILE A 88 1.34 7.63 0.46
CA ILE A 88 1.45 8.62 -0.62
C ILE A 88 2.79 9.36 -0.59
N ALA A 89 3.34 9.66 0.59
CA ALA A 89 4.61 10.37 0.70
C ALA A 89 5.78 9.54 0.17
N SER A 90 5.87 8.24 0.50
CA SER A 90 6.94 7.37 -0.02
C SER A 90 6.85 7.20 -1.55
N PHE A 91 5.63 7.20 -2.11
CA PHE A 91 5.42 7.26 -3.54
C PHE A 91 5.96 8.56 -4.14
N LEU A 92 5.57 9.72 -3.58
CA LEU A 92 6.00 11.04 -4.08
C LEU A 92 7.52 11.23 -3.99
N LEU A 93 8.17 10.70 -2.94
CA LEU A 93 9.64 10.67 -2.83
C LEU A 93 10.27 9.92 -4.02
N GLY A 94 9.76 8.73 -4.35
CA GLY A 94 10.24 7.94 -5.47
C GLY A 94 9.98 8.61 -6.82
N ALA A 95 8.75 9.05 -7.06
CA ALA A 95 8.37 9.73 -8.31
C ALA A 95 9.17 11.01 -8.54
N ALA A 96 9.42 11.82 -7.49
CA ALA A 96 10.26 13.01 -7.57
C ALA A 96 11.75 12.69 -7.85
N ALA A 97 12.20 11.49 -7.48
CA ALA A 97 13.53 10.98 -7.81
C ALA A 97 13.62 10.34 -9.21
N GLY A 98 12.52 10.27 -9.96
CA GLY A 98 12.45 9.65 -11.29
C GLY A 98 12.36 8.12 -11.24
N GLU A 99 11.95 7.52 -10.11
CA GLU A 99 11.72 6.09 -10.03
C GLU A 99 10.47 5.70 -10.83
N PRO A 100 10.50 4.57 -11.58
CA PRO A 100 9.40 4.14 -12.46
C PRO A 100 8.26 3.48 -11.66
N VAL A 101 7.67 4.22 -10.72
CA VAL A 101 6.53 3.82 -9.89
C VAL A 101 5.31 4.68 -10.20
N VAL A 102 4.15 4.05 -10.32
CA VAL A 102 2.88 4.67 -10.71
C VAL A 102 1.78 4.29 -9.72
N VAL A 103 0.98 5.27 -9.30
CA VAL A 103 -0.28 5.01 -8.59
C VAL A 103 -1.31 4.46 -9.57
N VAL A 104 -1.88 3.30 -9.26
CA VAL A 104 -2.88 2.62 -10.10
C VAL A 104 -4.25 2.52 -9.45
N ALA A 105 -4.33 2.72 -8.13
CA ALA A 105 -5.59 2.88 -7.38
C ALA A 105 -5.35 3.65 -6.07
N GLY A 106 -6.40 4.22 -5.49
CA GLY A 106 -6.42 4.58 -4.09
C GLY A 106 -6.32 3.33 -3.21
N ALA A 107 -5.99 3.49 -1.93
CA ALA A 107 -6.06 2.38 -0.98
C ALA A 107 -6.74 2.81 0.32
N THR A 108 -6.35 3.93 0.91
CA THR A 108 -6.88 4.31 2.22
C THR A 108 -6.82 5.82 2.42
N ASN A 109 -7.90 6.35 2.98
CA ASN A 109 -7.97 7.66 3.59
C ASN A 109 -7.99 7.54 5.11
N ARG A 110 -7.66 8.64 5.83
CA ARG A 110 -7.76 8.75 7.29
C ARG A 110 -6.79 7.82 8.03
N GLY A 111 -7.14 7.37 9.24
CA GLY A 111 -6.34 6.43 10.04
C GLY A 111 -5.03 7.01 10.59
N MET A 112 -4.89 8.34 10.65
CA MET A 112 -3.75 9.02 11.27
C MET A 112 -4.20 9.75 12.52
N GLY A 113 -3.38 9.73 13.58
CA GLY A 113 -3.67 10.43 14.80
C GLY A 113 -2.43 11.05 15.43
N ILE A 114 -2.59 12.23 16.04
CA ILE A 114 -1.63 12.83 16.95
C ILE A 114 -2.06 12.41 18.35
N ILE A 115 -1.23 11.60 19.01
CA ILE A 115 -1.52 11.00 20.33
C ILE A 115 -0.49 11.52 21.32
N ALA A 116 -0.95 12.03 22.44
CA ALA A 116 -0.12 12.44 23.55
C ALA A 116 -0.27 11.48 24.75
N ASP A 117 0.71 11.46 25.65
CA ASP A 117 0.58 10.75 26.92
C ASP A 117 -0.71 11.21 27.64
N ALA A 118 -1.52 10.25 28.06
CA ALA A 118 -2.80 10.51 28.72
C ALA A 118 -2.68 11.36 29.98
N LYS A 119 -1.52 11.31 30.66
CA LYS A 119 -1.22 12.06 31.89
C LYS A 119 -0.61 13.43 31.64
N SER A 120 -0.23 13.75 30.38
CA SER A 120 0.37 15.04 30.03
C SER A 120 -0.67 16.14 29.91
N ASP A 121 -0.22 17.40 29.89
CA ASP A 121 -1.06 18.57 29.64
C ASP A 121 -1.21 18.90 28.16
N ILE A 122 -0.68 18.05 27.27
CA ILE A 122 -0.73 18.24 25.82
C ILE A 122 -2.17 18.02 25.33
N LYS A 123 -2.85 19.07 24.87
CA LYS A 123 -4.23 19.05 24.38
C LYS A 123 -4.36 19.52 22.93
N THR A 124 -3.40 20.29 22.46
CA THR A 124 -3.37 20.90 21.12
C THR A 124 -2.00 20.64 20.46
N VAL A 125 -1.92 20.88 19.14
CA VAL A 125 -0.65 20.79 18.40
C VAL A 125 0.36 21.82 18.92
N GLN A 126 -0.08 22.98 19.38
CA GLN A 126 0.80 24.01 19.97
C GLN A 126 1.49 23.54 21.25
N ASP A 127 0.84 22.67 22.05
CA ASP A 127 1.42 22.11 23.27
C ASP A 127 2.55 21.11 23.01
N LEU A 128 2.78 20.72 21.74
CA LEU A 128 3.93 19.90 21.34
C LEU A 128 5.26 20.66 21.39
N ARG A 129 5.23 22.00 21.57
CA ARG A 129 6.45 22.81 21.66
C ARG A 129 7.39 22.32 22.77
N GLY A 130 8.63 22.01 22.39
CA GLY A 130 9.66 21.47 23.29
C GLY A 130 9.46 19.99 23.69
N LYS A 131 8.40 19.32 23.23
CA LYS A 131 8.09 17.93 23.57
C LYS A 131 8.81 16.94 22.66
N ARG A 132 9.06 15.74 23.19
CA ARG A 132 9.57 14.58 22.42
C ARG A 132 8.42 13.98 21.61
N VAL A 133 8.47 14.14 20.31
CA VAL A 133 7.40 13.69 19.41
C VAL A 133 7.94 12.60 18.49
N ALA A 134 7.39 11.39 18.57
CA ALA A 134 7.79 10.31 17.68
C ALA A 134 7.21 10.50 16.28
N ILE A 135 8.06 10.37 15.27
CA ILE A 135 7.77 10.53 13.86
C ILE A 135 8.54 9.45 13.09
N TRP A 136 7.93 8.93 12.01
CA TRP A 136 8.63 8.07 11.06
C TRP A 136 9.03 8.88 9.81
N PRO A 137 10.33 9.20 9.62
CA PRO A 137 10.79 9.95 8.45
C PRO A 137 10.48 9.26 7.12
N GLY A 138 10.08 10.05 6.11
CA GLY A 138 9.67 9.56 4.78
C GLY A 138 8.26 8.96 4.73
N SER A 139 7.50 9.04 5.82
CA SER A 139 6.11 8.58 5.87
C SER A 139 5.11 9.69 5.58
N THR A 140 3.87 9.29 5.27
CA THR A 140 2.73 10.21 5.14
C THR A 140 2.51 10.98 6.44
N GLN A 141 2.67 10.33 7.59
CA GLN A 141 2.50 10.93 8.93
C GLN A 141 3.53 12.01 9.22
N GLU A 142 4.75 11.90 8.70
CA GLU A 142 5.73 12.98 8.78
C GLU A 142 5.24 14.22 8.04
N VAL A 143 4.76 14.07 6.80
CA VAL A 143 4.25 15.19 6.02
C VAL A 143 3.06 15.85 6.72
N VAL A 144 2.18 15.04 7.30
CA VAL A 144 1.02 15.50 8.06
C VAL A 144 1.43 16.35 9.28
N ILE A 145 2.40 15.90 10.10
CA ILE A 145 2.81 16.71 11.24
C ILE A 145 3.53 17.98 10.81
N LEU A 146 4.31 17.95 9.73
CA LEU A 146 4.94 19.15 9.18
C LEU A 146 3.90 20.20 8.79
N GLU A 147 2.81 19.77 8.17
CA GLU A 147 1.71 20.66 7.78
C GLU A 147 0.96 21.19 9.01
N ARG A 148 0.69 20.33 10.00
CA ARG A 148 0.01 20.77 11.23
C ARG A 148 0.85 21.74 12.04
N LEU A 149 2.15 21.50 12.19
CA LEU A 149 3.07 22.44 12.84
C LEU A 149 3.09 23.77 12.10
N LYS A 150 3.16 23.76 10.75
CA LYS A 150 3.11 24.98 9.93
C LYS A 150 1.83 25.77 10.16
N ALA A 151 0.66 25.11 10.21
CA ALA A 151 -0.62 25.74 10.45
C ALA A 151 -0.68 26.44 11.82
N GLU A 152 0.09 25.97 12.81
CA GLU A 152 0.22 26.57 14.14
C GLU A 152 1.43 27.53 14.26
N GLY A 153 2.05 27.93 13.15
CA GLY A 153 3.23 28.79 13.15
C GLY A 153 4.47 28.15 13.75
N MET A 154 4.53 26.80 13.74
CA MET A 154 5.62 26.00 14.28
C MET A 154 6.39 25.28 13.16
N THR A 155 7.56 24.76 13.52
CA THR A 155 8.41 23.94 12.66
C THR A 155 8.92 22.72 13.43
N THR A 156 9.64 21.81 12.78
CA THR A 156 10.31 20.70 13.47
C THR A 156 11.36 21.12 14.50
N LYS A 157 11.86 22.37 14.44
CA LYS A 157 12.78 22.92 15.43
C LYS A 157 12.08 23.25 16.76
N ASP A 158 10.77 23.37 16.74
CA ASP A 158 9.95 23.64 17.92
C ASP A 158 9.61 22.38 18.71
N ILE A 159 9.93 21.19 18.19
CA ILE A 159 9.73 19.90 18.86
C ILE A 159 11.05 19.13 18.93
N GLN A 160 11.11 18.11 19.77
CA GLN A 160 12.20 17.14 19.80
C GLN A 160 11.75 15.90 19.02
N ALA A 161 12.03 15.89 17.71
CA ALA A 161 11.63 14.77 16.86
C ALA A 161 12.41 13.50 17.19
N VAL A 162 11.69 12.41 17.51
CA VAL A 162 12.24 11.09 17.82
C VAL A 162 11.85 10.13 16.69
N ARG A 163 12.85 9.47 16.07
CA ARG A 163 12.59 8.49 15.01
C ARG A 163 12.16 7.17 15.63
N LEU A 164 10.91 6.76 15.37
CA LEU A 164 10.38 5.45 15.78
C LEU A 164 9.54 4.83 14.66
N SER A 165 9.49 3.49 14.63
CA SER A 165 8.54 2.76 13.77
C SER A 165 7.11 2.93 14.30
N PHE A 166 6.11 2.77 13.43
CA PHE A 166 4.71 2.85 13.85
C PHE A 166 4.35 1.80 14.92
N SER A 167 4.94 0.61 14.82
CA SER A 167 4.76 -0.50 15.78
C SER A 167 5.32 -0.18 17.16
N ASP A 168 6.38 0.64 17.24
CA ASP A 168 7.06 0.97 18.50
C ASP A 168 6.43 2.18 19.24
N MET A 169 5.74 3.06 18.50
CA MET A 169 5.21 4.32 19.06
C MET A 169 4.30 4.14 20.27
N PRO A 170 3.30 3.22 20.28
CA PRO A 170 2.43 3.05 21.46
C PRO A 170 3.18 2.60 22.70
N ALA A 171 4.15 1.70 22.54
CA ALA A 171 4.96 1.20 23.64
C ALA A 171 5.93 2.28 24.18
N ALA A 172 6.53 3.07 23.30
CA ALA A 172 7.40 4.18 23.68
C ALA A 172 6.63 5.27 24.45
N LEU A 173 5.40 5.59 24.01
CA LEU A 173 4.51 6.50 24.74
C LEU A 173 4.18 5.96 26.14
N ALA A 174 3.79 4.69 26.22
CA ALA A 174 3.43 4.06 27.50
C ALA A 174 4.58 4.02 28.52
N ARG A 175 5.84 3.90 28.04
CA ARG A 175 7.05 3.95 28.89
C ARG A 175 7.50 5.38 29.24
N GLY A 176 6.93 6.41 28.58
CA GLY A 176 7.38 7.79 28.73
C GLY A 176 8.69 8.11 27.99
N ASP A 177 9.07 7.29 26.98
CA ASP A 177 10.24 7.56 26.13
C ASP A 177 9.97 8.76 25.21
N VAL A 178 8.70 8.97 24.85
CA VAL A 178 8.19 10.12 24.08
C VAL A 178 6.95 10.70 24.78
N ASP A 179 6.69 11.99 24.53
CA ASP A 179 5.56 12.72 25.13
C ASP A 179 4.32 12.67 24.23
N ALA A 180 4.56 12.49 22.93
CA ALA A 180 3.54 12.33 21.90
C ALA A 180 4.09 11.58 20.68
N TYR A 181 3.18 11.15 19.79
CA TYR A 181 3.57 10.63 18.48
C TYR A 181 2.54 10.97 17.40
N VAL A 182 2.97 10.93 16.14
CA VAL A 182 2.09 10.99 14.97
C VAL A 182 2.09 9.63 14.31
N GLY A 183 1.00 8.88 14.53
CA GLY A 183 0.93 7.47 14.18
C GLY A 183 -0.15 7.15 13.16
N ALA A 184 -0.06 5.91 12.69
CA ALA A 184 -1.05 5.27 11.84
C ALA A 184 -1.76 4.16 12.63
N GLU A 185 -3.06 3.94 12.34
CA GLU A 185 -3.81 2.84 12.97
C GLU A 185 -3.19 1.47 12.64
N PRO A 186 -3.06 0.57 13.65
CA PRO A 186 -3.76 0.57 14.93
C PRO A 186 -3.04 1.30 16.10
N GLY A 187 -1.91 1.97 15.89
CA GLY A 187 -1.16 2.62 16.96
C GLY A 187 -1.99 3.55 17.85
N PRO A 188 -2.70 4.55 17.30
CA PRO A 188 -3.65 5.38 18.06
C PRO A 188 -4.65 4.56 18.84
N GLY A 189 -5.33 3.60 18.20
CA GLY A 189 -6.31 2.71 18.84
C GLY A 189 -5.72 1.91 20.01
N ILE A 190 -4.47 1.44 19.89
CA ILE A 190 -3.75 0.74 20.98
C ILE A 190 -3.57 1.66 22.19
N SER A 191 -3.06 2.88 21.97
CA SER A 191 -2.81 3.82 23.07
C SER A 191 -4.08 4.28 23.76
N LEU A 192 -5.16 4.51 22.99
CA LEU A 192 -6.46 4.89 23.52
C LEU A 192 -7.13 3.73 24.29
N ALA A 193 -7.11 2.51 23.73
CA ALA A 193 -7.70 1.31 24.34
C ALA A 193 -7.04 0.98 25.69
N ASN A 194 -5.73 1.18 25.79
CA ASN A 194 -4.94 0.91 26.99
C ASN A 194 -4.96 2.09 28.00
N GLY A 195 -5.55 3.24 27.62
CA GLY A 195 -5.54 4.44 28.46
C GLY A 195 -4.17 5.08 28.66
N THR A 196 -3.18 4.69 27.84
CA THR A 196 -1.83 5.26 27.88
C THR A 196 -1.70 6.53 27.04
N GLY A 197 -2.59 6.70 26.05
CA GLY A 197 -2.62 7.85 25.17
C GLY A 197 -3.94 8.60 25.22
N ARG A 198 -3.89 9.87 24.84
CA ARG A 198 -5.02 10.74 24.57
C ARG A 198 -4.92 11.27 23.15
N LEU A 199 -6.05 11.29 22.44
CA LEU A 199 -6.12 11.92 21.13
C LEU A 199 -5.98 13.44 21.29
N VAL A 200 -5.00 14.00 20.61
CA VAL A 200 -4.84 15.45 20.43
C VAL A 200 -5.68 15.88 19.23
N GLU A 201 -5.48 15.21 18.08
CA GLU A 201 -6.16 15.58 16.84
C GLU A 201 -6.13 14.43 15.83
N TYR A 202 -7.20 14.32 15.01
CA TYR A 202 -7.15 13.69 13.70
C TYR A 202 -6.81 14.76 12.66
N PRO A 203 -5.61 14.74 12.04
CA PRO A 203 -5.05 15.89 11.34
C PRO A 203 -5.52 16.01 9.88
N TYR A 204 -6.84 16.11 9.64
CA TYR A 204 -7.42 16.10 8.28
C TYR A 204 -7.91 17.48 7.79
N SER A 205 -7.76 18.52 8.59
CA SER A 205 -8.27 19.88 8.32
C SER A 205 -7.42 20.71 7.36
N THR A 206 -6.28 20.19 6.90
CA THR A 206 -5.33 20.87 6.01
C THR A 206 -5.57 20.53 4.53
N PRO A 207 -4.94 21.25 3.58
CA PRO A 207 -5.07 20.98 2.15
C PRO A 207 -4.72 19.55 1.71
N ILE A 208 -3.79 18.87 2.40
CA ILE A 208 -3.47 17.46 2.15
C ILE A 208 -4.60 16.52 2.59
N GLY A 209 -5.47 16.98 3.49
CA GLY A 209 -6.68 16.27 3.92
C GLY A 209 -6.39 14.90 4.50
N SER A 210 -7.25 13.95 4.19
CA SER A 210 -7.22 12.59 4.74
C SER A 210 -6.53 11.57 3.84
N LEU A 211 -5.98 11.93 2.68
CA LEU A 211 -5.27 11.00 1.80
C LEU A 211 -4.08 10.38 2.53
N ASN A 212 -3.99 9.05 2.53
CA ASN A 212 -2.96 8.34 3.30
C ASN A 212 -2.20 7.32 2.43
N MET A 213 -2.86 6.27 1.95
CA MET A 213 -2.19 5.22 1.20
C MET A 213 -2.77 5.03 -0.19
N ILE A 214 -1.91 4.51 -1.06
CA ILE A 214 -2.18 4.24 -2.47
C ILE A 214 -1.81 2.79 -2.80
N LEU A 215 -2.38 2.26 -3.87
CA LEU A 215 -1.89 1.06 -4.53
C LEU A 215 -0.99 1.48 -5.69
N SER A 216 0.24 0.99 -5.71
CA SER A 216 1.20 1.27 -6.78
C SER A 216 1.61 0.03 -7.55
N ALA A 217 2.02 0.25 -8.79
CA ALA A 217 2.69 -0.71 -9.66
C ALA A 217 3.93 -0.07 -10.30
N SER A 218 4.85 -0.88 -10.84
CA SER A 218 5.93 -0.36 -11.66
C SER A 218 5.47 -0.06 -13.08
N GLU A 219 6.11 0.88 -13.77
CA GLU A 219 5.87 1.12 -15.21
C GLU A 219 6.09 -0.16 -16.03
N LYS A 220 7.05 -0.99 -15.64
CA LYS A 220 7.30 -2.30 -16.24
C LYS A 220 6.06 -3.20 -16.15
N MET A 221 5.44 -3.30 -14.98
CA MET A 221 4.21 -4.09 -14.76
C MET A 221 3.08 -3.59 -15.65
N ILE A 222 2.89 -2.27 -15.73
CA ILE A 222 1.86 -1.63 -16.57
C ILE A 222 2.07 -1.97 -18.04
N LYS A 223 3.31 -1.94 -18.51
CA LYS A 223 3.66 -2.16 -19.93
C LYS A 223 3.65 -3.64 -20.33
N GLU A 224 4.22 -4.51 -19.49
CA GLU A 224 4.47 -5.91 -19.84
C GLU A 224 3.32 -6.84 -19.44
N ASN A 225 2.54 -6.49 -18.37
CA ASN A 225 1.49 -7.34 -17.83
C ASN A 225 0.19 -6.57 -17.54
N PRO A 226 -0.36 -5.78 -18.49
CA PRO A 226 -1.52 -4.91 -18.24
C PRO A 226 -2.78 -5.69 -17.81
N GLU A 227 -3.02 -6.88 -18.39
CA GLU A 227 -4.19 -7.71 -18.04
C GLU A 227 -4.08 -8.27 -16.61
N ARG A 228 -2.88 -8.66 -16.19
CA ARG A 228 -2.61 -9.08 -14.81
C ARG A 228 -2.84 -7.92 -13.84
N LEU A 229 -2.36 -6.73 -14.17
CA LEU A 229 -2.57 -5.55 -13.35
C LEU A 229 -4.05 -5.18 -13.24
N LYS A 230 -4.78 -5.22 -14.37
CA LYS A 230 -6.23 -4.98 -14.39
C LYS A 230 -6.99 -5.95 -13.49
N MET A 231 -6.64 -7.25 -13.53
CA MET A 231 -7.19 -8.26 -12.64
C MET A 231 -6.92 -7.95 -11.16
N ILE A 232 -5.69 -7.54 -10.82
CA ILE A 232 -5.33 -7.16 -9.43
C ILE A 232 -6.14 -5.94 -8.98
N ILE A 233 -6.30 -4.93 -9.82
CA ILE A 233 -7.07 -3.73 -9.50
C ILE A 233 -8.55 -4.06 -9.32
N GLU A 234 -9.11 -4.94 -10.14
CA GLU A 234 -10.49 -5.38 -9.98
C GLU A 234 -10.71 -6.14 -8.66
N MET A 235 -9.79 -7.04 -8.29
CA MET A 235 -9.80 -7.67 -6.96
C MET A 235 -9.68 -6.63 -5.84
N HIS A 236 -8.83 -5.61 -6.03
CA HIS A 236 -8.67 -4.53 -5.04
C HIS A 236 -9.98 -3.76 -4.83
N LYS A 237 -10.70 -3.42 -5.90
CA LYS A 237 -12.02 -2.77 -5.82
C LYS A 237 -13.01 -3.62 -5.04
N GLN A 238 -13.19 -4.86 -5.45
CA GLN A 238 -14.15 -5.79 -4.84
C GLN A 238 -13.81 -6.07 -3.37
N ALA A 239 -12.54 -6.30 -3.05
CA ALA A 239 -12.08 -6.52 -1.69
C ALA A 239 -12.21 -5.27 -0.79
N THR A 240 -11.99 -4.08 -1.35
CA THR A 240 -12.19 -2.81 -0.65
C THR A 240 -13.66 -2.61 -0.29
N ASP A 241 -14.56 -2.73 -1.27
CA ASP A 241 -16.00 -2.57 -1.07
C ASP A 241 -16.53 -3.64 -0.10
N TYR A 242 -16.03 -4.87 -0.21
CA TYR A 242 -16.37 -5.95 0.71
C TYR A 242 -15.94 -5.65 2.14
N ALA A 243 -14.68 -5.29 2.38
CA ALA A 243 -14.16 -5.01 3.71
C ALA A 243 -14.91 -3.86 4.39
N MET A 244 -15.24 -2.80 3.63
CA MET A 244 -16.03 -1.67 4.14
C MET A 244 -17.47 -2.05 4.47
N ALA A 245 -18.07 -3.00 3.76
CA ALA A 245 -19.41 -3.51 4.03
C ALA A 245 -19.44 -4.54 5.18
N HIS A 246 -18.30 -5.11 5.57
CA HIS A 246 -18.18 -6.17 6.59
C HIS A 246 -17.18 -5.77 7.69
N PRO A 247 -17.45 -4.71 8.47
CA PRO A 247 -16.50 -4.18 9.47
C PRO A 247 -16.12 -5.20 10.54
N GLU A 248 -17.00 -6.11 10.91
CA GLU A 248 -16.70 -7.17 11.88
C GLU A 248 -15.66 -8.15 11.34
N GLU A 249 -15.79 -8.59 10.08
CA GLU A 249 -14.79 -9.43 9.45
C GLU A 249 -13.46 -8.69 9.25
N MET A 250 -13.52 -7.39 8.96
CA MET A 250 -12.32 -6.55 8.90
C MET A 250 -11.60 -6.48 10.25
N ILE A 251 -12.33 -6.40 11.36
CA ILE A 251 -11.78 -6.47 12.72
C ILE A 251 -11.09 -7.82 12.95
N GLU A 252 -11.76 -8.94 12.65
CA GLU A 252 -11.21 -10.29 12.82
C GLU A 252 -9.91 -10.48 12.02
N VAL A 253 -9.92 -10.09 10.74
CA VAL A 253 -8.73 -10.17 9.88
C VAL A 253 -7.62 -9.28 10.42
N ALA A 254 -7.92 -8.05 10.84
CA ALA A 254 -6.94 -7.14 11.42
C ALA A 254 -6.31 -7.70 12.70
N MET A 255 -7.13 -8.26 13.61
CA MET A 255 -6.63 -8.93 14.81
C MET A 255 -5.64 -10.06 14.47
N GLN A 256 -6.03 -10.93 13.54
CA GLN A 256 -5.22 -12.08 13.13
C GLN A 256 -3.91 -11.64 12.44
N LYS A 257 -3.98 -10.66 11.52
CA LYS A 257 -2.83 -10.28 10.68
C LYS A 257 -1.88 -9.30 11.37
N LEU A 258 -2.40 -8.48 12.30
CA LEU A 258 -1.60 -7.50 13.02
C LEU A 258 -1.23 -7.95 14.45
N GLY A 259 -1.80 -9.06 14.93
CA GLY A 259 -1.51 -9.60 16.26
C GLY A 259 -1.98 -8.69 17.41
N GLN A 260 -3.04 -7.90 17.20
CA GLN A 260 -3.53 -6.92 18.18
C GLN A 260 -4.79 -7.40 18.88
N GLN A 261 -5.03 -6.86 20.08
CA GLN A 261 -6.23 -7.15 20.84
C GLN A 261 -7.48 -6.54 20.17
N ARG A 262 -8.62 -7.23 20.27
CA ARG A 262 -9.91 -6.79 19.72
C ARG A 262 -10.24 -5.34 20.09
N LYS A 263 -10.15 -4.97 21.37
CA LYS A 263 -10.46 -3.62 21.85
C LYS A 263 -9.66 -2.52 21.11
N SER A 264 -8.38 -2.77 20.83
CA SER A 264 -7.54 -1.83 20.10
C SER A 264 -7.95 -1.70 18.64
N ILE A 265 -8.32 -2.82 17.99
CA ILE A 265 -8.76 -2.83 16.61
C ILE A 265 -10.15 -2.21 16.45
N GLU A 266 -11.08 -2.48 17.38
CA GLU A 266 -12.41 -1.85 17.42
C GLU A 266 -12.33 -0.33 17.54
N MET A 267 -11.35 0.20 18.26
CA MET A 267 -11.10 1.64 18.33
C MET A 267 -10.47 2.21 17.05
N ALA A 268 -9.68 1.41 16.36
CA ALA A 268 -8.89 1.83 15.20
C ALA A 268 -9.68 1.77 13.87
N VAL A 269 -10.45 0.71 13.65
CA VAL A 269 -11.16 0.45 12.38
C VAL A 269 -12.09 1.61 11.96
N PRO A 270 -12.90 2.23 12.85
CA PRO A 270 -13.77 3.34 12.47
C PRO A 270 -13.02 4.59 11.96
N ASN A 271 -11.73 4.70 12.28
CA ASN A 271 -10.89 5.82 11.86
C ASN A 271 -10.28 5.63 10.46
N VAL A 272 -10.40 4.45 9.88
CA VAL A 272 -9.82 4.11 8.59
C VAL A 272 -10.93 4.04 7.54
N GLU A 273 -10.71 4.68 6.40
CA GLU A 273 -11.60 4.65 5.24
C GLU A 273 -10.86 3.99 4.09
N LEU A 274 -11.16 2.72 3.84
CA LEU A 274 -10.62 2.02 2.67
C LEU A 274 -11.28 2.57 1.41
N THR A 275 -10.50 2.75 0.36
CA THR A 275 -10.97 3.27 -0.93
C THR A 275 -10.09 2.76 -2.06
N TRP A 276 -10.67 2.61 -3.24
CA TRP A 276 -9.91 2.31 -4.47
C TRP A 276 -9.90 3.50 -5.44
N LYS A 277 -10.69 4.55 -5.17
CA LYS A 277 -10.96 5.64 -6.12
C LYS A 277 -9.77 6.58 -6.27
N ILE A 278 -9.54 7.00 -7.53
CA ILE A 278 -8.69 8.13 -7.90
C ILE A 278 -9.60 9.21 -8.51
N ASP A 279 -10.30 9.93 -7.66
CA ASP A 279 -11.14 11.07 -8.04
C ASP A 279 -10.35 12.40 -8.08
N ASP A 280 -11.03 13.48 -8.40
CA ASP A 280 -10.40 14.81 -8.44
C ASP A 280 -9.94 15.28 -7.05
N THR A 281 -10.62 14.83 -5.98
CA THR A 281 -10.20 15.10 -4.60
C THR A 281 -8.89 14.41 -4.28
N PHE A 282 -8.72 13.15 -4.70
CA PHE A 282 -7.47 12.42 -4.59
C PHE A 282 -6.32 13.17 -5.29
N VAL A 283 -6.52 13.55 -6.56
CA VAL A 283 -5.49 14.26 -7.35
C VAL A 283 -5.14 15.61 -6.71
N LYS A 284 -6.14 16.38 -6.27
CA LYS A 284 -5.95 17.65 -5.57
C LYS A 284 -5.12 17.48 -4.29
N ARG A 285 -5.40 16.46 -3.48
CA ARG A 285 -4.66 16.17 -2.25
C ARG A 285 -3.23 15.69 -2.54
N ALA A 286 -3.04 14.81 -3.53
CA ALA A 286 -1.71 14.36 -3.95
C ALA A 286 -0.84 15.53 -4.41
N LYS A 287 -1.44 16.50 -5.14
CA LYS A 287 -0.76 17.75 -5.54
C LYS A 287 -0.36 18.56 -4.31
N ALA A 288 -1.25 18.76 -3.36
CA ALA A 288 -0.95 19.49 -2.12
C ALA A 288 0.18 18.81 -1.31
N TYR A 289 0.20 17.46 -1.22
CA TYR A 289 1.34 16.73 -0.65
C TYR A 289 2.64 17.03 -1.36
N SER A 290 2.64 16.98 -2.71
CA SER A 290 3.83 17.24 -3.52
C SER A 290 4.36 18.66 -3.31
N GLU A 291 3.48 19.67 -3.30
CA GLU A 291 3.81 21.07 -3.07
C GLU A 291 4.40 21.28 -1.67
N LEU A 292 3.79 20.69 -0.64
CA LEU A 292 4.28 20.77 0.73
C LEU A 292 5.65 20.11 0.88
N MET A 293 5.83 18.90 0.31
CA MET A 293 7.11 18.19 0.35
C MET A 293 8.23 18.97 -0.35
N LEU A 294 7.92 19.68 -1.44
CA LEU A 294 8.85 20.59 -2.11
C LEU A 294 9.19 21.80 -1.23
N GLU A 295 8.19 22.46 -0.63
CA GLU A 295 8.37 23.57 0.31
C GLU A 295 9.26 23.16 1.50
N LYS A 296 9.02 21.98 2.05
CA LYS A 296 9.79 21.44 3.19
C LYS A 296 11.15 20.83 2.78
N LYS A 297 11.50 20.90 1.49
CA LYS A 297 12.76 20.37 0.93
C LYS A 297 12.93 18.86 1.14
N GLN A 298 11.83 18.12 1.29
CA GLN A 298 11.85 16.66 1.31
C GLN A 298 12.09 16.08 -0.10
N VAL A 299 11.67 16.83 -1.14
CA VAL A 299 12.00 16.55 -2.55
C VAL A 299 12.69 17.75 -3.18
N ARG A 300 13.49 17.52 -4.22
CA ARG A 300 14.19 18.59 -4.96
C ARG A 300 13.32 19.22 -6.04
N GLN A 301 12.36 18.46 -6.56
CA GLN A 301 11.40 18.86 -7.58
C GLN A 301 10.08 18.13 -7.35
N ALA A 302 8.98 18.73 -7.77
CA ALA A 302 7.69 18.07 -7.77
C ALA A 302 7.64 17.03 -8.91
N PRO A 303 7.10 15.83 -8.68
CA PRO A 303 6.88 14.87 -9.75
C PRO A 303 5.76 15.33 -10.68
N ASP A 304 5.80 14.91 -11.95
CA ASP A 304 4.67 15.06 -12.86
C ASP A 304 3.56 14.07 -12.51
N LEU A 305 2.56 14.54 -11.77
CA LEU A 305 1.44 13.71 -11.33
C LEU A 305 0.53 13.23 -12.47
N THR A 306 0.60 13.86 -13.67
CA THR A 306 -0.20 13.40 -14.81
C THR A 306 0.33 12.09 -15.40
N GLN A 307 1.61 11.81 -15.21
CA GLN A 307 2.24 10.55 -15.59
C GLN A 307 2.34 9.57 -14.42
N ALA A 308 2.59 10.09 -13.22
CA ALA A 308 2.81 9.27 -12.03
C ALA A 308 1.49 8.71 -11.42
N ILE A 309 0.32 9.20 -11.83
CA ILE A 309 -1.01 8.71 -11.39
C ILE A 309 -1.79 8.25 -12.62
N SER A 310 -2.02 6.95 -12.75
CA SER A 310 -2.77 6.37 -13.87
C SER A 310 -4.23 6.13 -13.50
N LYS A 311 -5.16 6.70 -14.29
CA LYS A 311 -6.59 6.40 -14.23
C LYS A 311 -7.00 5.33 -15.26
N GLN A 312 -6.05 4.73 -15.98
CA GLN A 312 -6.29 3.81 -17.08
C GLN A 312 -7.10 2.56 -16.68
N PHE A 313 -7.02 2.16 -15.42
CA PHE A 313 -7.64 0.94 -14.90
C PHE A 313 -8.87 1.20 -14.01
N MET A 314 -9.33 2.46 -13.94
CA MET A 314 -10.49 2.87 -13.13
C MET A 314 -11.82 2.61 -13.81
#